data_e0c6366ba63aa8b44775520a1ef18d56
#
_entry.id   e0c6366ba63aa8b44775520a1ef18d56
#
_cell.length_a   1.000
_cell.length_b   1.000
_cell.length_c   1.000
_cell.angle_alpha   90.00
_cell.angle_beta   90.00
_cell.angle_gamma   90.00
#
_symmetry.space_group_name_H-M   'P 1'
#
loop_
_entity.id
_entity.type
_entity.pdbx_description
1 polymer ?
#
loop_
_entity_poly.entity_id
_entity_poly.type
_entity_poly.pdbx_seq_one_letter_code
_entity_poly.pdbx_strand_id
1 'polypeptide(L)'
;MHRQFRIVFTLFLAAVIAGCGFQLRGSSSNLPYKTLYIALPETADVRIWLQRYIGATGQTKIVDSAKDAEAVFQQLQDSRIKTILSVNAQGRVTEYRLQLNYRFRLVDAKGRELVGPNEINLSRDISYSDSNILAKDLEEGLLWRDMNNDLVNQIVRRLSLIKPKNPDLEEDDE
;
A
#
# COMPACT_ATOMS: atom_id res chain seq x y z
N MET A 1 -46.01 -8.81 34.44
CA MET A 1 -44.78 -8.09 34.87
C MET A 1 -43.54 -8.55 34.11
N HIS A 2 -43.25 -9.84 33.89
CA HIS A 2 -42.03 -10.32 33.19
C HIS A 2 -41.88 -9.89 31.72
N ARG A 3 -42.99 -9.69 30.99
CA ARG A 3 -42.96 -9.29 29.57
C ARG A 3 -42.49 -7.83 29.39
N GLN A 4 -42.92 -6.95 30.28
CA GLN A 4 -42.50 -5.56 30.28
C GLN A 4 -41.02 -5.41 30.67
N PHE A 5 -40.58 -6.18 31.68
CA PHE A 5 -39.19 -6.20 32.11
C PHE A 5 -38.24 -6.68 31.00
N ARG A 6 -38.64 -7.69 30.22
CA ARG A 6 -37.89 -8.20 29.08
C ARG A 6 -37.74 -7.16 27.96
N ILE A 7 -38.79 -6.38 27.67
CA ILE A 7 -38.79 -5.32 26.67
C ILE A 7 -37.84 -4.18 27.09
N VAL A 8 -37.91 -3.76 28.35
CA VAL A 8 -37.03 -2.70 28.88
C VAL A 8 -35.57 -3.15 28.88
N PHE A 9 -35.32 -4.39 29.22
CA PHE A 9 -33.95 -4.96 29.21
C PHE A 9 -33.36 -5.06 27.80
N THR A 10 -34.16 -5.47 26.78
CA THR A 10 -33.71 -5.50 25.39
C THR A 10 -33.48 -4.10 24.82
N LEU A 11 -34.32 -3.14 25.17
CA LEU A 11 -34.12 -1.73 24.77
C LEU A 11 -32.84 -1.13 25.40
N PHE A 12 -32.59 -1.45 26.67
CA PHE A 12 -31.40 -1.01 27.37
C PHE A 12 -30.13 -1.62 26.74
N LEU A 13 -30.15 -2.93 26.42
CA LEU A 13 -29.03 -3.62 25.76
C LEU A 13 -28.77 -3.06 24.36
N ALA A 14 -29.81 -2.75 23.58
CA ALA A 14 -29.70 -2.13 22.28
C ALA A 14 -29.09 -0.70 22.36
N ALA A 15 -29.46 0.08 23.39
CA ALA A 15 -28.92 1.41 23.62
C ALA A 15 -27.41 1.36 24.00
N VAL A 16 -26.99 0.37 24.78
CA VAL A 16 -25.57 0.16 25.14
C VAL A 16 -24.72 -0.21 23.91
N ILE A 17 -25.26 -1.03 23.00
CA ILE A 17 -24.57 -1.42 21.75
C ILE A 17 -24.47 -0.22 20.78
N ALA A 18 -25.51 0.60 20.70
CA ALA A 18 -25.50 1.84 19.89
C ALA A 18 -24.55 2.93 20.44
N GLY A 19 -24.33 2.95 21.77
CA GLY A 19 -23.41 3.88 22.44
C GLY A 19 -21.94 3.54 22.30
N CYS A 20 -21.61 2.32 21.86
CA CYS A 20 -20.21 1.90 21.61
C CYS A 20 -19.62 2.51 20.36
N GLY A 21 -19.86 3.72 19.96
CA GLY A 21 -19.23 4.55 18.91
C GLY A 21 -18.26 3.86 17.95
N PHE A 22 -18.52 2.60 17.55
CA PHE A 22 -17.68 1.84 16.62
C PHE A 22 -17.85 2.42 15.22
N GLN A 23 -17.20 3.55 14.98
CA GLN A 23 -17.02 4.05 13.63
C GLN A 23 -15.94 3.20 12.96
N LEU A 24 -16.32 2.48 11.92
CA LEU A 24 -15.33 1.99 10.97
C LEU A 24 -14.53 3.22 10.53
N ARG A 25 -13.29 3.30 11.01
CA ARG A 25 -12.32 4.25 10.50
C ARG A 25 -11.97 3.82 9.08
N GLY A 26 -12.89 4.13 8.15
CA GLY A 26 -12.58 4.09 6.73
C GLY A 26 -11.38 5.00 6.56
N SER A 27 -10.22 4.44 6.30
CA SER A 27 -9.07 5.20 5.84
C SER A 27 -9.40 5.66 4.43
N SER A 28 -10.17 6.74 4.33
CA SER A 28 -10.24 7.51 3.09
C SER A 28 -8.85 8.09 2.90
N SER A 29 -7.98 7.34 2.25
CA SER A 29 -6.66 7.80 1.83
C SER A 29 -6.85 8.75 0.66
N ASN A 30 -7.43 9.92 0.96
CA ASN A 30 -7.68 10.94 -0.01
C ASN A 30 -6.33 11.53 -0.42
N LEU A 31 -6.00 11.39 -1.68
CA LEU A 31 -4.82 12.04 -2.23
C LEU A 31 -5.12 13.55 -2.40
N PRO A 32 -4.13 14.42 -2.17
CA PRO A 32 -4.30 15.87 -2.32
C PRO A 32 -4.35 16.32 -3.80
N TYR A 33 -4.34 15.41 -4.76
CA TYR A 33 -4.35 15.66 -6.20
C TYR A 33 -5.66 15.21 -6.82
N LYS A 34 -6.21 16.01 -7.74
CA LYS A 34 -7.44 15.66 -8.48
C LYS A 34 -7.16 14.66 -9.59
N THR A 35 -5.99 14.77 -10.22
CA THR A 35 -5.58 13.87 -11.31
C THR A 35 -4.18 13.32 -11.07
N LEU A 36 -4.01 12.01 -11.33
CA LEU A 36 -2.74 11.29 -11.17
C LEU A 36 -2.44 10.48 -12.44
N TYR A 37 -1.25 10.64 -12.99
CA TYR A 37 -0.69 9.72 -13.97
C TYR A 37 0.28 8.75 -13.32
N ILE A 38 0.17 7.45 -13.61
CA ILE A 38 1.07 6.42 -13.10
C ILE A 38 2.03 6.05 -14.22
N ALA A 39 3.27 6.53 -14.11
CA ALA A 39 4.33 6.31 -15.11
C ALA A 39 4.96 4.91 -14.95
N LEU A 40 4.15 3.87 -15.11
CA LEU A 40 4.52 2.46 -15.07
C LEU A 40 3.90 1.72 -16.27
N PRO A 41 4.50 0.61 -16.73
CA PRO A 41 3.87 -0.27 -17.72
C PRO A 41 2.48 -0.74 -17.24
N GLU A 42 1.55 -0.92 -18.17
CA GLU A 42 0.19 -1.38 -17.84
C GLU A 42 0.15 -2.76 -17.17
N THR A 43 1.14 -3.57 -17.47
CA THR A 43 1.31 -4.92 -16.92
C THR A 43 1.97 -4.94 -15.54
N ALA A 44 2.43 -3.79 -15.03
CA ALA A 44 3.08 -3.73 -13.73
C ALA A 44 2.07 -3.95 -12.60
N ASP A 45 2.32 -4.93 -11.73
CA ASP A 45 1.46 -5.25 -10.58
C ASP A 45 1.16 -4.01 -9.74
N VAL A 46 2.18 -3.20 -9.44
CA VAL A 46 2.04 -1.98 -8.64
C VAL A 46 1.08 -0.99 -9.32
N ARG A 47 1.13 -0.82 -10.66
CA ARG A 47 0.19 0.03 -11.40
C ARG A 47 -1.24 -0.45 -11.25
N ILE A 48 -1.47 -1.75 -11.50
CA ILE A 48 -2.81 -2.37 -11.42
C ILE A 48 -3.44 -2.16 -10.04
N TRP A 49 -2.65 -2.40 -8.99
CA TRP A 49 -3.12 -2.24 -7.62
C TRP A 49 -3.33 -0.78 -7.23
N LEU A 50 -2.42 0.13 -7.61
CA LEU A 50 -2.57 1.57 -7.37
C LEU A 50 -3.85 2.11 -8.05
N GLN A 51 -4.09 1.75 -9.31
CA GLN A 51 -5.30 2.14 -10.03
C GLN A 51 -6.56 1.66 -9.30
N ARG A 52 -6.56 0.42 -8.81
CA ARG A 52 -7.70 -0.14 -8.08
C ARG A 52 -7.93 0.57 -6.74
N TYR A 53 -6.88 0.79 -5.96
CA TYR A 53 -7.00 1.44 -4.64
C TYR A 53 -7.40 2.91 -4.77
N ILE A 54 -6.75 3.67 -5.64
CA ILE A 54 -7.03 5.10 -5.83
C ILE A 54 -8.41 5.28 -6.48
N GLY A 55 -8.74 4.46 -7.49
CA GLY A 55 -10.05 4.49 -8.14
C GLY A 55 -11.21 4.18 -7.19
N ALA A 56 -11.01 3.33 -6.19
CA ALA A 56 -12.03 2.99 -5.20
C ALA A 56 -12.39 4.17 -4.29
N THR A 57 -11.50 5.16 -4.10
CA THR A 57 -11.78 6.37 -3.32
C THR A 57 -12.67 7.38 -4.06
N GLY A 58 -12.67 7.34 -5.39
CA GLY A 58 -13.45 8.22 -6.28
C GLY A 58 -13.04 9.69 -6.28
N GLN A 59 -12.02 10.07 -5.53
CA GLN A 59 -11.60 11.48 -5.36
C GLN A 59 -10.47 11.88 -6.32
N THR A 60 -9.57 10.96 -6.62
CA THR A 60 -8.47 11.17 -7.56
C THR A 60 -8.74 10.39 -8.84
N LYS A 61 -8.79 11.08 -9.97
CA LYS A 61 -8.94 10.46 -11.28
C LYS A 61 -7.58 10.04 -11.81
N ILE A 62 -7.46 8.76 -12.21
CA ILE A 62 -6.29 8.30 -12.97
C ILE A 62 -6.44 8.77 -14.42
N VAL A 63 -5.40 9.38 -14.97
CA VAL A 63 -5.34 9.86 -16.36
C VAL A 63 -4.28 9.09 -17.14
N ASP A 64 -4.44 9.07 -18.47
CA ASP A 64 -3.59 8.28 -19.38
C ASP A 64 -2.37 9.04 -19.89
N SER A 65 -2.29 10.35 -19.59
CA SER A 65 -1.18 11.20 -20.03
C SER A 65 -0.63 12.02 -18.86
N ALA A 66 0.71 12.14 -18.80
CA ALA A 66 1.38 12.97 -17.82
C ALA A 66 1.02 14.48 -17.96
N LYS A 67 0.64 14.91 -19.17
CA LYS A 67 0.28 16.31 -19.43
C LYS A 67 -1.04 16.72 -18.79
N ASP A 68 -1.93 15.75 -18.56
CA ASP A 68 -3.28 15.96 -18.00
C ASP A 68 -3.30 15.71 -16.47
N ALA A 69 -2.14 15.40 -15.89
CA ALA A 69 -2.01 15.06 -14.50
C ALA A 69 -1.51 16.24 -13.65
N GLU A 70 -2.15 16.46 -12.50
CA GLU A 70 -1.60 17.34 -11.45
C GLU A 70 -0.35 16.70 -10.80
N ALA A 71 -0.34 15.37 -10.70
CA ALA A 71 0.81 14.62 -10.19
C ALA A 71 1.13 13.41 -11.07
N VAL A 72 2.42 13.12 -11.22
CA VAL A 72 2.96 11.96 -11.95
C VAL A 72 3.70 11.08 -10.97
N PHE A 73 3.21 9.86 -10.77
CA PHE A 73 3.89 8.85 -9.97
C PHE A 73 5.00 8.21 -10.78
N GLN A 74 6.23 8.27 -10.27
CA GLN A 74 7.41 7.69 -10.89
C GLN A 74 8.05 6.66 -9.97
N GLN A 75 8.23 5.44 -10.47
CA GLN A 75 9.06 4.43 -9.83
C GLN A 75 10.54 4.73 -10.10
N LEU A 76 11.34 4.75 -9.06
CA LEU A 76 12.78 4.91 -9.14
C LEU A 76 13.52 3.57 -9.02
N GLN A 77 12.96 2.64 -8.23
CA GLN A 77 13.52 1.31 -8.01
C GLN A 77 12.42 0.33 -7.63
N ASP A 78 12.50 -0.90 -8.14
CA ASP A 78 11.79 -2.10 -7.67
C ASP A 78 12.81 -3.23 -7.64
N SER A 79 13.16 -3.69 -6.45
CA SER A 79 14.16 -4.75 -6.25
C SER A 79 13.57 -5.83 -5.36
N ARG A 80 13.57 -7.07 -5.86
CA ARG A 80 13.10 -8.27 -5.16
C ARG A 80 14.26 -9.23 -5.00
N ILE A 81 14.61 -9.53 -3.75
CA ILE A 81 15.77 -10.33 -3.40
C ILE A 81 15.32 -11.49 -2.52
N LYS A 82 15.80 -12.69 -2.85
CA LYS A 82 15.66 -13.88 -2.00
C LYS A 82 17.07 -14.28 -1.55
N THR A 83 17.30 -14.30 -0.24
CA THR A 83 18.58 -14.67 0.36
C THR A 83 18.40 -15.85 1.31
N ILE A 84 19.44 -16.68 1.43
CA ILE A 84 19.48 -17.74 2.43
C ILE A 84 19.60 -17.07 3.81
N LEU A 85 18.67 -17.40 4.71
CA LEU A 85 18.68 -16.92 6.09
C LEU A 85 19.32 -17.93 7.03
N SER A 86 19.01 -19.21 6.87
CA SER A 86 19.58 -20.26 7.73
C SER A 86 19.83 -21.56 6.98
N VAL A 87 20.78 -22.34 7.50
CA VAL A 87 21.09 -23.70 7.06
C VAL A 87 21.20 -24.65 8.26
N ASN A 88 20.89 -25.92 8.08
CA ASN A 88 21.05 -26.92 9.12
C ASN A 88 22.51 -27.41 9.25
N ALA A 89 22.78 -28.34 10.20
CA ALA A 89 24.11 -28.87 10.43
C ALA A 89 24.70 -29.63 9.21
N GLN A 90 23.85 -30.05 8.25
CA GLN A 90 24.26 -30.73 7.02
C GLN A 90 24.45 -29.76 5.86
N GLY A 91 24.37 -28.43 6.09
CA GLY A 91 24.50 -27.38 5.07
C GLY A 91 23.28 -27.20 4.17
N ARG A 92 22.14 -27.84 4.48
CA ARG A 92 20.91 -27.66 3.71
C ARG A 92 20.16 -26.40 4.17
N VAL A 93 19.62 -25.65 3.23
CA VAL A 93 18.83 -24.46 3.53
C VAL A 93 17.57 -24.85 4.31
N THR A 94 17.30 -24.12 5.39
CA THR A 94 16.10 -24.27 6.23
C THR A 94 15.20 -23.04 6.18
N GLU A 95 15.75 -21.85 5.85
CA GLU A 95 14.98 -20.62 5.74
C GLU A 95 15.56 -19.70 4.67
N TYR A 96 14.66 -19.01 3.98
CA TYR A 96 14.97 -17.88 3.11
C TYR A 96 14.38 -16.59 3.65
N ARG A 97 15.02 -15.48 3.33
CA ARG A 97 14.47 -14.13 3.49
C ARG A 97 14.11 -13.56 2.13
N LEU A 98 12.86 -13.13 2.00
CA LEU A 98 12.36 -12.36 0.87
C LEU A 98 12.42 -10.88 1.22
N GLN A 99 13.00 -10.07 0.35
CA GLN A 99 13.13 -8.63 0.54
C GLN A 99 12.59 -7.91 -0.69
N LEU A 100 11.77 -6.88 -0.47
CA LEU A 100 11.26 -5.99 -1.49
C LEU A 100 11.67 -4.57 -1.12
N ASN A 101 12.50 -3.95 -1.96
CA ASN A 101 12.94 -2.57 -1.80
C ASN A 101 12.37 -1.74 -2.94
N TYR A 102 11.53 -0.78 -2.62
CA TYR A 102 10.81 0.03 -3.58
C TYR A 102 11.04 1.50 -3.33
N ARG A 103 11.43 2.24 -4.37
CA ARG A 103 11.60 3.69 -4.31
C ARG A 103 10.74 4.37 -5.36
N PHE A 104 10.09 5.45 -4.97
CA PHE A 104 9.23 6.23 -5.84
C PHE A 104 9.32 7.72 -5.50
N ARG A 105 8.84 8.54 -6.41
CA ARG A 105 8.64 9.98 -6.22
C ARG A 105 7.40 10.45 -6.95
N LEU A 106 6.93 11.68 -6.63
CA LEU A 106 5.93 12.38 -7.43
C LEU A 106 6.55 13.64 -8.03
N VAL A 107 6.20 13.89 -9.27
CA VAL A 107 6.55 15.14 -9.97
C VAL A 107 5.27 15.73 -10.58
N ASP A 108 5.29 17.01 -10.92
CA ASP A 108 4.24 17.62 -11.72
C ASP A 108 4.39 17.30 -13.23
N ALA A 109 3.47 17.82 -14.06
CA ALA A 109 3.51 17.63 -15.51
C ALA A 109 4.77 18.25 -16.18
N LYS A 110 5.45 19.18 -15.50
CA LYS A 110 6.69 19.83 -15.96
C LYS A 110 7.95 19.11 -15.45
N GLY A 111 7.79 18.07 -14.63
CA GLY A 111 8.89 17.33 -14.03
C GLY A 111 9.44 17.92 -12.72
N ARG A 112 8.83 18.98 -12.18
CA ARG A 112 9.22 19.57 -10.89
C ARG A 112 8.78 18.64 -9.76
N GLU A 113 9.59 18.52 -8.74
CA GLU A 113 9.34 17.59 -7.63
C GLU A 113 8.23 18.08 -6.70
N LEU A 114 7.16 17.29 -6.60
CA LEU A 114 6.07 17.49 -5.64
C LEU A 114 6.32 16.70 -4.35
N VAL A 115 6.87 15.51 -4.48
CA VAL A 115 7.25 14.62 -3.39
C VAL A 115 8.58 13.98 -3.72
N GLY A 116 9.58 14.19 -2.90
CA GLY A 116 10.91 13.64 -3.04
C GLY A 116 10.96 12.11 -2.99
N PRO A 117 12.13 11.52 -3.24
CA PRO A 117 12.29 10.07 -3.20
C PRO A 117 11.86 9.49 -1.85
N ASN A 118 10.91 8.57 -1.91
CA ASN A 118 10.41 7.80 -0.78
C ASN A 118 10.81 6.34 -0.95
N GLU A 119 11.24 5.70 0.12
CA GLU A 119 11.67 4.30 0.13
C GLU A 119 10.79 3.46 1.05
N ILE A 120 10.40 2.29 0.55
CA ILE A 120 9.66 1.27 1.30
C ILE A 120 10.45 -0.03 1.22
N ASN A 121 10.79 -0.56 2.39
CA ASN A 121 11.51 -1.81 2.54
C ASN A 121 10.62 -2.80 3.28
N LEU A 122 10.32 -3.93 2.64
CA LEU A 122 9.55 -5.03 3.21
C LEU A 122 10.41 -6.28 3.26
N SER A 123 10.21 -7.09 4.29
CA SER A 123 10.85 -8.41 4.37
C SER A 123 9.91 -9.44 4.97
N ARG A 124 10.05 -10.70 4.52
CA ARG A 124 9.35 -11.87 5.04
C ARG A 124 10.33 -13.04 5.07
N ASP A 125 10.27 -13.81 6.13
CA ASP A 125 11.04 -15.04 6.25
C ASP A 125 10.13 -16.22 5.92
N ILE A 126 10.65 -17.19 5.17
CA ILE A 126 9.94 -18.39 4.76
C ILE A 126 10.77 -19.62 5.12
N SER A 127 10.16 -20.58 5.83
CA SER A 127 10.78 -21.87 6.08
C SER A 127 10.87 -22.67 4.78
N TYR A 128 11.94 -23.42 4.61
CA TYR A 128 12.18 -24.24 3.42
C TYR A 128 12.48 -25.69 3.79
N SER A 129 12.01 -26.62 2.95
CA SER A 129 12.28 -28.04 3.07
C SER A 129 12.27 -28.71 1.70
N ASP A 130 13.31 -29.44 1.39
CA ASP A 130 13.43 -30.19 0.12
C ASP A 130 12.33 -31.25 -0.08
N SER A 131 11.66 -31.68 0.98
CA SER A 131 10.58 -32.68 0.90
C SER A 131 9.26 -32.12 0.33
N ASN A 132 9.09 -30.80 0.27
CA ASN A 132 7.83 -30.14 -0.10
C ASN A 132 8.06 -28.94 -1.04
N ILE A 133 8.94 -29.05 -2.01
CA ILE A 133 9.38 -27.95 -2.89
C ILE A 133 8.16 -27.24 -3.53
N LEU A 134 7.25 -27.98 -4.15
CA LEU A 134 6.09 -27.38 -4.83
C LEU A 134 5.20 -26.58 -3.89
N ALA A 135 4.95 -27.07 -2.67
CA ALA A 135 4.16 -26.34 -1.68
C ALA A 135 4.89 -25.06 -1.22
N LYS A 136 6.21 -25.12 -1.10
CA LYS A 136 7.05 -23.96 -0.72
C LYS A 136 7.13 -22.91 -1.83
N ASP A 137 7.17 -23.31 -3.10
CA ASP A 137 7.12 -22.37 -4.23
C ASP A 137 5.76 -21.64 -4.28
N LEU A 138 4.66 -22.35 -4.02
CA LEU A 138 3.33 -21.73 -3.92
C LEU A 138 3.25 -20.76 -2.73
N GLU A 139 3.77 -21.14 -1.57
CA GLU A 139 3.80 -20.28 -0.38
C GLU A 139 4.64 -19.02 -0.64
N GLU A 140 5.79 -19.14 -1.28
CA GLU A 140 6.61 -18.00 -1.69
C GLU A 140 5.87 -17.05 -2.62
N GLY A 141 5.17 -17.61 -3.62
CA GLY A 141 4.33 -16.81 -4.53
C GLY A 141 3.23 -16.03 -3.81
N LEU A 142 2.62 -16.61 -2.78
CA LEU A 142 1.64 -15.93 -1.94
C LEU A 142 2.28 -14.81 -1.11
N LEU A 143 3.45 -15.06 -0.51
CA LEU A 143 4.17 -14.04 0.25
C LEU A 143 4.58 -12.84 -0.60
N TRP A 144 5.07 -13.06 -1.82
CA TRP A 144 5.36 -11.96 -2.76
C TRP A 144 4.12 -11.15 -3.09
N ARG A 145 2.95 -11.79 -3.24
CA ARG A 145 1.66 -11.12 -3.49
C ARG A 145 1.24 -10.29 -2.29
N ASP A 146 1.37 -10.84 -1.07
CA ASP A 146 1.05 -10.13 0.16
C ASP A 146 1.99 -8.93 0.38
N MET A 147 3.28 -9.08 0.08
CA MET A 147 4.24 -7.97 0.13
C MET A 147 3.89 -6.86 -0.88
N ASN A 148 3.42 -7.22 -2.09
CA ASN A 148 2.93 -6.23 -3.05
C ASN A 148 1.70 -5.47 -2.54
N ASN A 149 0.75 -6.16 -1.89
CA ASN A 149 -0.41 -5.53 -1.27
C ASN A 149 0.01 -4.55 -0.17
N ASP A 150 0.92 -4.98 0.70
CA ASP A 150 1.50 -4.14 1.74
C ASP A 150 2.19 -2.90 1.15
N LEU A 151 2.99 -3.09 0.09
CA LEU A 151 3.68 -2.02 -0.62
C LEU A 151 2.69 -0.96 -1.11
N VAL A 152 1.66 -1.37 -1.85
CA VAL A 152 0.68 -0.45 -2.42
C VAL A 152 -0.10 0.28 -1.33
N ASN A 153 -0.49 -0.41 -0.26
CA ASN A 153 -1.14 0.21 0.89
C ASN A 153 -0.24 1.28 1.54
N GLN A 154 1.06 1.01 1.67
CA GLN A 154 2.01 1.97 2.22
C GLN A 154 2.24 3.15 1.26
N ILE A 155 2.32 2.92 -0.06
CA ILE A 155 2.41 4.00 -1.05
C ILE A 155 1.19 4.93 -0.91
N VAL A 156 -0.03 4.40 -1.00
CA VAL A 156 -1.26 5.19 -0.93
C VAL A 156 -1.34 5.96 0.39
N ARG A 157 -1.01 5.31 1.51
CA ARG A 157 -0.98 5.94 2.83
C ARG A 157 0.04 7.09 2.89
N ARG A 158 1.24 6.90 2.35
CA ARG A 158 2.26 7.97 2.33
C ARG A 158 1.81 9.12 1.46
N LEU A 159 1.28 8.83 0.26
CA LEU A 159 0.77 9.85 -0.66
C LEU A 159 -0.37 10.68 -0.05
N SER A 160 -1.22 10.09 0.79
CA SER A 160 -2.32 10.79 1.47
C SER A 160 -1.88 11.68 2.63
N LEU A 161 -0.72 11.40 3.22
CA LEU A 161 -0.19 12.14 4.39
C LEU A 161 0.79 13.25 4.01
N ILE A 162 1.42 13.16 2.85
CA ILE A 162 2.41 14.13 2.41
C ILE A 162 1.68 15.36 1.87
N LYS A 163 1.95 16.52 2.47
CA LYS A 163 1.55 17.79 1.88
C LYS A 163 2.42 18.02 0.63
N PRO A 164 1.83 18.22 -0.56
CA PRO A 164 2.62 18.48 -1.74
C PRO A 164 3.45 19.75 -1.53
N LYS A 165 4.71 19.69 -1.90
CA LYS A 165 5.56 20.85 -2.01
C LYS A 165 4.94 21.74 -3.10
N ASN A 166 4.70 23.03 -2.81
CA ASN A 166 4.26 23.95 -3.85
C ASN A 166 5.49 24.47 -4.57
N PRO A 167 5.78 24.02 -5.79
CA PRO A 167 6.98 24.42 -6.49
C PRO A 167 6.99 25.91 -6.89
N ASP A 168 5.84 26.58 -6.86
CA ASP A 168 5.72 28.00 -7.22
C ASP A 168 6.10 28.94 -6.06
N LEU A 169 6.31 28.42 -4.83
CA LEU A 169 6.71 29.23 -3.66
C LEU A 169 8.24 29.27 -3.43
N GLU A 170 9.03 28.50 -4.19
CA GLU A 170 10.49 28.43 -3.98
C GLU A 170 11.29 29.24 -5.04
N GLU A 171 10.64 29.77 -6.07
CA GLU A 171 11.32 30.62 -7.08
C GLU A 171 11.57 32.06 -6.59
N ASP A 172 11.01 32.46 -5.44
CA ASP A 172 11.13 33.83 -4.93
C ASP A 172 12.27 34.04 -3.91
N ASP A 173 13.05 32.99 -3.58
CA ASP A 173 14.11 33.05 -2.53
C ASP A 173 15.56 32.92 -3.09
N GLU A 174 15.81 33.10 -4.42
CA GLU A 174 17.17 33.18 -5.00
C GLU A 174 17.53 34.56 -5.51
#